data_4a97efb30a00161a5f8188470debf9b6
#
_entry.id   4a97efb30a00161a5f8188470debf9b6
#
_cell.length_a   1.000
_cell.length_b   1.000
_cell.length_c   1.000
_cell.angle_alpha   90.00
_cell.angle_beta   90.00
_cell.angle_gamma   90.00
#
_symmetry.space_group_name_H-M   'P 1'
#
loop_
_entity.id
_entity.type
_entity.pdbx_description
1 polymer ?
#
loop_
_entity_poly.entity_id
_entity_poly.type
_entity_poly.pdbx_seq_one_letter_code
_entity_poly.pdbx_strand_id
1 'polypeptide(L)'
;VLRALFLSLSESRRLRTAAESSSIGHKLSGRFVAGTQVEDALRVTQAVNQAGMTVSVDNLGESVTNPDEARHSAQLYHQMLDEIAARGLKANVSLKLTHMGLDVDEALARELVSGLVAKAAGMKPANFVRVDMEGSAYTEHTLRFVHELHGQPGNQGCVGAVIQSYMRSAEQDVAKLLAAGIRIRLCKGAYKEPEEIAFQKKSEVDANYVKLLKILLKSGVYHGLATHDENIINLAKEFAIQENIPRDSFEFQMLYGIRRDLQRKLVKDGWGMRVYIPFGTEWYPYLMRRLAERPANALFIAKNLFRS
;
A
#
# COMPACT_ATOMS: atom_id res chain seq x y z
N VAL A 1 -12.78 -0.85 22.53
CA VAL A 1 -14.05 -0.10 22.36
C VAL A 1 -13.92 0.90 21.18
N LEU A 2 -12.99 1.86 21.20
CA LEU A 2 -12.86 2.90 20.16
C LEU A 2 -12.56 2.33 18.74
N ARG A 3 -11.70 1.29 18.64
CA ARG A 3 -11.42 0.63 17.35
C ARG A 3 -12.69 0.03 16.73
N ALA A 4 -13.47 -0.70 17.52
CA ALA A 4 -14.73 -1.32 17.06
C ALA A 4 -15.75 -0.25 16.63
N LEU A 5 -15.83 0.86 17.38
CA LEU A 5 -16.68 2.00 17.04
C LEU A 5 -16.31 2.60 15.67
N PHE A 6 -15.04 2.90 15.40
CA PHE A 6 -14.61 3.46 14.10
C PHE A 6 -14.84 2.49 12.95
N LEU A 7 -14.66 1.20 13.16
CA LEU A 7 -14.96 0.18 12.14
C LEU A 7 -16.46 0.10 11.85
N SER A 8 -17.32 0.13 12.87
CA SER A 8 -18.78 0.19 12.67
C SER A 8 -19.21 1.50 11.99
N LEU A 9 -18.58 2.64 12.33
CA LEU A 9 -18.85 3.91 11.66
C LEU A 9 -18.42 3.90 10.19
N SER A 10 -17.38 3.13 9.82
CA SER A 10 -16.92 3.03 8.43
C SER A 10 -17.98 2.43 7.49
N GLU A 11 -18.90 1.61 8.02
CA GLU A 11 -19.95 0.93 7.27
C GLU A 11 -21.24 1.77 7.15
N SER A 12 -21.34 2.89 7.89
CA SER A 12 -22.53 3.73 7.94
C SER A 12 -22.68 4.62 6.70
N ARG A 13 -23.59 4.27 5.79
CA ARG A 13 -23.92 5.09 4.60
C ARG A 13 -24.33 6.52 4.94
N ARG A 14 -25.12 6.74 6.01
CA ARG A 14 -25.58 8.08 6.41
C ARG A 14 -24.42 8.98 6.85
N LEU A 15 -23.50 8.44 7.64
CA LEU A 15 -22.33 9.19 8.10
C LEU A 15 -21.35 9.44 6.97
N ARG A 16 -21.20 8.49 6.04
CA ARG A 16 -20.44 8.64 4.83
C ARG A 16 -20.94 9.84 4.01
N THR A 17 -22.23 9.85 3.64
CA THR A 17 -22.84 10.95 2.88
C THR A 17 -22.69 12.30 3.59
N ALA A 18 -22.89 12.35 4.91
CA ALA A 18 -22.70 13.56 5.70
C ALA A 18 -21.24 14.04 5.72
N ALA A 19 -20.28 13.12 5.81
CA ALA A 19 -18.86 13.46 5.79
C ALA A 19 -18.42 13.93 4.40
N GLU A 20 -18.86 13.26 3.34
CA GLU A 20 -18.54 13.58 1.95
C GLU A 20 -19.15 14.90 1.47
N SER A 21 -20.27 15.35 2.04
CA SER A 21 -20.86 16.66 1.76
C SER A 21 -20.30 17.79 2.65
N SER A 22 -19.51 17.45 3.66
CA SER A 22 -18.99 18.39 4.65
C SER A 22 -17.61 18.93 4.29
N SER A 23 -17.43 20.26 4.33
CA SER A 23 -16.11 20.91 4.19
C SER A 23 -15.10 20.45 5.26
N ILE A 24 -15.59 20.09 6.45
CA ILE A 24 -14.80 19.53 7.54
C ILE A 24 -14.33 18.12 7.18
N GLY A 25 -15.20 17.28 6.61
CA GLY A 25 -14.86 15.95 6.12
C GLY A 25 -13.75 16.01 5.07
N HIS A 26 -13.87 16.88 4.08
CA HIS A 26 -12.83 17.11 3.07
C HIS A 26 -11.52 17.62 3.64
N LYS A 27 -11.55 18.54 4.60
CA LYS A 27 -10.34 19.05 5.27
C LYS A 27 -9.63 17.95 6.09
N LEU A 28 -10.40 17.06 6.71
CA LEU A 28 -9.87 15.89 7.45
C LEU A 28 -9.28 14.85 6.53
N SER A 29 -10.00 14.50 5.46
CA SER A 29 -9.52 13.52 4.48
C SER A 29 -8.24 13.98 3.80
N GLY A 30 -8.10 15.26 3.46
CA GLY A 30 -6.94 15.83 2.79
C GLY A 30 -5.61 15.68 3.53
N ARG A 31 -5.66 15.30 4.83
CA ARG A 31 -4.46 14.93 5.57
C ARG A 31 -3.91 13.55 5.19
N PHE A 32 -4.78 12.61 4.82
CA PHE A 32 -4.47 11.19 4.61
C PHE A 32 -4.76 10.69 3.20
N VAL A 33 -5.53 11.45 2.43
CA VAL A 33 -5.97 11.15 1.06
C VAL A 33 -5.65 12.35 0.19
N ALA A 34 -5.10 12.13 -0.98
CA ALA A 34 -4.64 13.22 -1.87
C ALA A 34 -5.78 14.02 -2.48
N GLY A 35 -6.99 13.49 -2.47
CA GLY A 35 -8.19 14.05 -3.10
C GLY A 35 -8.98 12.97 -3.80
N THR A 36 -9.94 13.36 -4.65
CA THR A 36 -10.83 12.39 -5.30
C THR A 36 -10.48 12.13 -6.79
N GLN A 37 -9.67 13.01 -7.38
CA GLN A 37 -9.31 12.96 -8.79
C GLN A 37 -7.86 12.54 -9.03
N VAL A 38 -7.58 11.98 -10.20
CA VAL A 38 -6.22 11.62 -10.63
C VAL A 38 -5.27 12.82 -10.50
N GLU A 39 -5.72 14.01 -10.92
CA GLU A 39 -4.92 15.24 -10.83
C GLU A 39 -4.53 15.62 -9.40
N ASP A 40 -5.38 15.37 -8.42
CA ASP A 40 -5.04 15.60 -7.01
C ASP A 40 -3.89 14.69 -6.56
N ALA A 41 -3.95 13.40 -6.94
CA ALA A 41 -2.90 12.44 -6.63
C ALA A 41 -1.58 12.81 -7.32
N LEU A 42 -1.62 13.25 -8.57
CA LEU A 42 -0.43 13.68 -9.32
C LEU A 42 0.22 14.92 -8.70
N ARG A 43 -0.55 15.92 -8.32
CA ARG A 43 -0.07 17.12 -7.64
C ARG A 43 0.62 16.79 -6.31
N VAL A 44 0.01 15.92 -5.50
CA VAL A 44 0.62 15.46 -4.23
C VAL A 44 1.87 14.62 -4.51
N THR A 45 1.84 13.75 -5.51
CA THR A 45 3.00 12.97 -5.95
C THR A 45 4.19 13.85 -6.31
N GLN A 46 3.95 14.89 -7.09
CA GLN A 46 5.00 15.85 -7.47
C GLN A 46 5.61 16.53 -6.24
N ALA A 47 4.80 16.98 -5.29
CA ALA A 47 5.29 17.61 -4.05
C ALA A 47 6.12 16.62 -3.19
N VAL A 48 5.72 15.35 -3.13
CA VAL A 48 6.44 14.30 -2.41
C VAL A 48 7.78 13.98 -3.13
N ASN A 49 7.79 13.94 -4.46
CA ASN A 49 9.02 13.75 -5.24
C ASN A 49 10.01 14.91 -5.04
N GLN A 50 9.53 16.16 -4.98
CA GLN A 50 10.37 17.35 -4.68
C GLN A 50 11.00 17.26 -3.30
N ALA A 51 10.36 16.56 -2.35
CA ALA A 51 10.91 16.28 -1.04
C ALA A 51 11.88 15.07 -1.00
N GLY A 52 12.26 14.53 -2.16
CA GLY A 52 13.23 13.44 -2.29
C GLY A 52 12.67 12.03 -2.06
N MET A 53 11.35 11.86 -2.02
CA MET A 53 10.67 10.58 -1.79
C MET A 53 10.05 10.06 -3.08
N THR A 54 9.93 8.74 -3.20
CA THR A 54 9.14 8.08 -4.25
C THR A 54 7.71 7.85 -3.78
N VAL A 55 6.82 7.48 -4.69
CA VAL A 55 5.40 7.33 -4.39
C VAL A 55 4.84 6.00 -4.89
N SER A 56 3.87 5.45 -4.16
CA SER A 56 2.96 4.41 -4.64
C SER A 56 1.55 4.98 -4.58
N VAL A 57 0.88 5.09 -5.73
CA VAL A 57 -0.46 5.67 -5.83
C VAL A 57 -1.50 4.57 -5.82
N ASP A 58 -2.53 4.71 -4.97
CA ASP A 58 -3.64 3.77 -4.85
C ASP A 58 -4.97 4.48 -5.11
N ASN A 59 -5.74 4.00 -6.06
CA ASN A 59 -7.14 4.39 -6.23
C ASN A 59 -7.99 3.63 -5.22
N LEU A 60 -8.56 4.36 -4.27
CA LEU A 60 -9.35 3.79 -3.19
C LEU A 60 -10.60 3.10 -3.72
N GLY A 61 -10.75 1.84 -3.39
CA GLY A 61 -11.85 0.96 -3.72
C GLY A 61 -11.48 -0.48 -3.40
N GLU A 62 -12.48 -1.29 -3.14
CA GLU A 62 -12.38 -2.74 -2.92
C GLU A 62 -13.74 -3.37 -3.19
N SER A 63 -13.78 -4.68 -3.50
CA SER A 63 -15.01 -5.46 -3.62
C SER A 63 -16.05 -4.82 -4.56
N VAL A 64 -15.63 -4.48 -5.79
CA VAL A 64 -16.56 -4.02 -6.83
C VAL A 64 -17.58 -5.11 -7.15
N THR A 65 -18.78 -4.71 -7.55
CA THR A 65 -19.92 -5.62 -7.68
C THR A 65 -20.33 -5.88 -9.12
N ASN A 66 -19.74 -5.17 -10.07
CA ASN A 66 -20.02 -5.34 -11.49
C ASN A 66 -18.78 -5.08 -12.37
N PRO A 67 -18.76 -5.60 -13.62
CA PRO A 67 -17.62 -5.46 -14.52
C PRO A 67 -17.28 -4.02 -14.91
N ASP A 68 -18.26 -3.13 -14.98
CA ASP A 68 -18.04 -1.74 -15.42
C ASP A 68 -17.26 -0.93 -14.39
N GLU A 69 -17.51 -1.16 -13.08
CA GLU A 69 -16.72 -0.58 -11.99
C GLU A 69 -15.27 -1.05 -12.06
N ALA A 70 -15.03 -2.34 -12.31
CA ALA A 70 -13.68 -2.87 -12.46
C ALA A 70 -12.94 -2.26 -13.66
N ARG A 71 -13.61 -2.16 -14.81
CA ARG A 71 -13.04 -1.53 -16.02
C ARG A 71 -12.75 -0.04 -15.79
N HIS A 72 -13.66 0.68 -15.13
CA HIS A 72 -13.45 2.09 -14.78
C HIS A 72 -12.21 2.25 -13.87
N SER A 73 -12.08 1.41 -12.84
CA SER A 73 -10.90 1.43 -11.95
C SER A 73 -9.61 1.17 -12.74
N ALA A 74 -9.60 0.19 -13.64
CA ALA A 74 -8.45 -0.07 -14.50
C ALA A 74 -8.10 1.12 -15.41
N GLN A 75 -9.11 1.81 -15.97
CA GLN A 75 -8.89 3.03 -16.78
C GLN A 75 -8.20 4.13 -15.97
N LEU A 76 -8.59 4.35 -14.70
CA LEU A 76 -7.93 5.34 -13.84
C LEU A 76 -6.46 4.99 -13.60
N TYR A 77 -6.12 3.71 -13.42
CA TYR A 77 -4.73 3.28 -13.31
C TYR A 77 -3.96 3.41 -14.62
N HIS A 78 -4.58 3.14 -15.78
CA HIS A 78 -3.96 3.38 -17.08
C HIS A 78 -3.65 4.87 -17.28
N GLN A 79 -4.60 5.75 -16.96
CA GLN A 79 -4.40 7.20 -16.99
C GLN A 79 -3.29 7.62 -16.03
N MET A 80 -3.27 7.09 -14.80
CA MET A 80 -2.24 7.38 -13.81
C MET A 80 -0.84 7.01 -14.32
N LEU A 81 -0.67 5.85 -14.94
CA LEU A 81 0.61 5.43 -15.51
C LEU A 81 1.05 6.35 -16.67
N ASP A 82 0.13 6.78 -17.55
CA ASP A 82 0.42 7.73 -18.62
C ASP A 82 0.91 9.06 -18.07
N GLU A 83 0.22 9.61 -17.07
CA GLU A 83 0.57 10.89 -16.45
C GLU A 83 1.89 10.81 -15.66
N ILE A 84 2.13 9.69 -14.98
CA ILE A 84 3.43 9.44 -14.31
C ILE A 84 4.56 9.50 -15.33
N ALA A 85 4.40 8.87 -16.50
CA ALA A 85 5.38 8.91 -17.57
C ALA A 85 5.55 10.32 -18.17
N ALA A 86 4.43 10.95 -18.52
CA ALA A 86 4.43 12.27 -19.18
C ALA A 86 5.07 13.35 -18.30
N ARG A 87 4.86 13.29 -16.98
CA ARG A 87 5.42 14.26 -16.01
C ARG A 87 6.77 13.85 -15.42
N GLY A 88 7.30 12.68 -15.78
CA GLY A 88 8.56 12.15 -15.24
C GLY A 88 8.53 11.93 -13.72
N LEU A 89 7.36 11.55 -13.17
CA LEU A 89 7.19 11.37 -11.73
C LEU A 89 7.81 10.06 -11.24
N LYS A 90 8.44 10.10 -10.07
CA LYS A 90 9.01 8.93 -9.39
C LYS A 90 7.89 8.21 -8.60
N ALA A 91 7.00 7.55 -9.32
CA ALA A 91 5.84 6.88 -8.76
C ALA A 91 5.54 5.56 -9.46
N ASN A 92 4.90 4.66 -8.72
CA ASN A 92 4.27 3.45 -9.23
C ASN A 92 2.82 3.37 -8.76
N VAL A 93 2.07 2.39 -9.21
CA VAL A 93 0.70 2.15 -8.78
C VAL A 93 0.59 0.94 -7.85
N SER A 94 -0.39 0.99 -6.97
CA SER A 94 -0.79 -0.10 -6.08
C SER A 94 -2.28 -0.36 -6.27
N LEU A 95 -2.70 -1.62 -6.36
CA LEU A 95 -4.09 -1.99 -6.62
C LEU A 95 -4.50 -3.23 -5.83
N LYS A 96 -5.81 -3.42 -5.67
CA LYS A 96 -6.40 -4.64 -5.08
C LYS A 96 -7.10 -5.45 -6.16
N LEU A 97 -7.01 -6.80 -6.07
CA LEU A 97 -7.66 -7.66 -7.04
C LEU A 97 -9.19 -7.58 -6.96
N THR A 98 -9.77 -7.41 -5.75
CA THR A 98 -11.22 -7.22 -5.61
C THR A 98 -11.71 -5.91 -6.24
N HIS A 99 -10.86 -4.87 -6.27
CA HIS A 99 -11.15 -3.62 -6.99
C HIS A 99 -11.02 -3.77 -8.51
N MET A 100 -10.28 -4.78 -8.97
CA MET A 100 -10.17 -5.16 -10.39
C MET A 100 -11.22 -6.21 -10.79
N GLY A 101 -12.19 -6.52 -9.93
CA GLY A 101 -13.31 -7.39 -10.23
C GLY A 101 -13.08 -8.88 -9.94
N LEU A 102 -12.11 -9.24 -9.10
CA LEU A 102 -11.82 -10.65 -8.78
C LEU A 102 -13.05 -11.43 -8.31
N ASP A 103 -13.92 -10.81 -7.49
CA ASP A 103 -15.13 -11.45 -6.97
C ASP A 103 -16.29 -11.47 -7.99
N VAL A 104 -16.16 -10.72 -9.09
CA VAL A 104 -17.16 -10.65 -10.17
C VAL A 104 -16.82 -11.66 -11.28
N ASP A 105 -15.57 -11.60 -11.76
CA ASP A 105 -15.04 -12.47 -12.83
C ASP A 105 -13.51 -12.48 -12.76
N GLU A 106 -12.95 -13.65 -12.44
CA GLU A 106 -11.48 -13.82 -12.38
C GLU A 106 -10.80 -13.56 -13.73
N ALA A 107 -11.44 -13.94 -14.84
CA ALA A 107 -10.87 -13.73 -16.17
C ALA A 107 -10.79 -12.24 -16.50
N LEU A 108 -11.81 -11.46 -16.13
CA LEU A 108 -11.80 -10.01 -16.25
C LEU A 108 -10.70 -9.38 -15.38
N ALA A 109 -10.60 -9.76 -14.12
CA ALA A 109 -9.55 -9.25 -13.23
C ALA A 109 -8.15 -9.53 -13.79
N ARG A 110 -7.96 -10.74 -14.35
CA ARG A 110 -6.72 -11.16 -15.00
C ARG A 110 -6.41 -10.31 -16.24
N GLU A 111 -7.38 -10.09 -17.10
CA GLU A 111 -7.25 -9.22 -18.27
C GLU A 111 -6.81 -7.81 -17.88
N LEU A 112 -7.54 -7.18 -16.94
CA LEU A 112 -7.31 -5.80 -16.51
C LEU A 112 -5.94 -5.61 -15.89
N VAL A 113 -5.56 -6.48 -14.94
CA VAL A 113 -4.25 -6.36 -14.26
C VAL A 113 -3.10 -6.74 -15.19
N SER A 114 -3.26 -7.73 -16.08
CA SER A 114 -2.24 -8.06 -17.10
C SER A 114 -1.98 -6.87 -18.01
N GLY A 115 -3.03 -6.17 -18.45
CA GLY A 115 -2.91 -4.95 -19.25
C GLY A 115 -2.14 -3.84 -18.53
N LEU A 116 -2.38 -3.65 -17.23
CA LEU A 116 -1.65 -2.67 -16.41
C LEU A 116 -0.18 -3.04 -16.23
N VAL A 117 0.11 -4.31 -15.96
CA VAL A 117 1.50 -4.79 -15.82
C VAL A 117 2.26 -4.68 -17.13
N ALA A 118 1.66 -5.10 -18.26
CA ALA A 118 2.26 -4.97 -19.58
C ALA A 118 2.53 -3.49 -19.95
N LYS A 119 1.60 -2.58 -19.64
CA LYS A 119 1.80 -1.14 -19.81
C LYS A 119 2.98 -0.64 -18.98
N ALA A 120 3.03 -0.98 -17.69
CA ALA A 120 4.11 -0.59 -16.80
C ALA A 120 5.48 -1.12 -17.30
N ALA A 121 5.53 -2.37 -17.74
CA ALA A 121 6.73 -2.98 -18.31
C ALA A 121 7.20 -2.31 -19.60
N GLY A 122 6.28 -1.85 -20.45
CA GLY A 122 6.58 -1.16 -21.70
C GLY A 122 7.02 0.30 -21.55
N MET A 123 6.90 0.90 -20.36
CA MET A 123 7.34 2.29 -20.09
C MET A 123 8.88 2.42 -20.15
N LYS A 124 9.36 3.64 -20.35
CA LYS A 124 10.82 3.93 -20.37
C LYS A 124 11.15 5.11 -19.44
N PRO A 125 11.76 4.85 -18.25
CA PRO A 125 12.10 3.52 -17.73
C PRO A 125 10.86 2.69 -17.37
N ALA A 126 11.02 1.36 -17.33
CA ALA A 126 9.96 0.45 -16.94
C ALA A 126 9.42 0.81 -15.55
N ASN A 127 8.10 0.76 -15.39
CA ASN A 127 7.41 1.06 -14.14
C ASN A 127 6.98 -0.24 -13.43
N PHE A 128 6.25 -0.12 -12.34
CA PHE A 128 5.94 -1.21 -11.45
C PHE A 128 4.48 -1.17 -10.97
N VAL A 129 3.84 -2.32 -10.93
CA VAL A 129 2.50 -2.51 -10.34
C VAL A 129 2.62 -3.32 -9.06
N ARG A 130 2.12 -2.79 -7.95
CA ARG A 130 2.01 -3.50 -6.69
C ARG A 130 0.60 -4.06 -6.56
N VAL A 131 0.48 -5.38 -6.40
CA VAL A 131 -0.78 -6.00 -6.00
C VAL A 131 -0.82 -6.07 -4.48
N ASP A 132 -1.77 -5.34 -3.88
CA ASP A 132 -1.94 -5.28 -2.44
C ASP A 132 -2.57 -6.57 -1.93
N MET A 133 -2.22 -6.97 -0.70
CA MET A 133 -2.77 -8.14 -0.05
C MET A 133 -4.04 -7.77 0.72
N GLU A 134 -5.06 -8.56 0.53
CA GLU A 134 -6.34 -8.43 1.20
C GLU A 134 -6.49 -9.49 2.30
N GLY A 135 -7.70 -9.84 2.72
CA GLY A 135 -7.93 -10.85 3.73
C GLY A 135 -7.41 -12.24 3.35
N SER A 136 -7.31 -13.13 4.33
CA SER A 136 -6.74 -14.48 4.17
C SER A 136 -7.38 -15.30 3.05
N ALA A 137 -8.68 -15.10 2.80
CA ALA A 137 -9.39 -15.77 1.70
C ALA A 137 -8.78 -15.47 0.31
N TYR A 138 -8.11 -14.33 0.15
CA TYR A 138 -7.50 -13.92 -1.11
C TYR A 138 -6.00 -14.20 -1.20
N THR A 139 -5.36 -14.62 -0.10
CA THR A 139 -3.89 -14.70 -0.03
C THR A 139 -3.31 -15.63 -1.09
N GLU A 140 -3.75 -16.89 -1.14
CA GLU A 140 -3.25 -17.86 -2.10
C GLU A 140 -3.50 -17.43 -3.54
N HIS A 141 -4.71 -16.92 -3.80
CA HIS A 141 -5.11 -16.44 -5.11
C HIS A 141 -4.23 -15.28 -5.58
N THR A 142 -4.03 -14.29 -4.72
CA THR A 142 -3.19 -13.11 -5.02
C THR A 142 -1.74 -13.51 -5.31
N LEU A 143 -1.17 -14.41 -4.50
CA LEU A 143 0.22 -14.85 -4.71
C LEU A 143 0.40 -15.63 -6.00
N ARG A 144 -0.52 -16.56 -6.30
CA ARG A 144 -0.54 -17.29 -7.59
C ARG A 144 -0.65 -16.32 -8.76
N PHE A 145 -1.55 -15.37 -8.69
CA PHE A 145 -1.79 -14.36 -9.72
C PHE A 145 -0.54 -13.52 -10.00
N VAL A 146 0.11 -13.01 -8.96
CA VAL A 146 1.36 -12.24 -9.10
C VAL A 146 2.48 -13.10 -9.65
N HIS A 147 2.59 -14.36 -9.23
CA HIS A 147 3.62 -15.29 -9.73
C HIS A 147 3.45 -15.56 -11.23
N GLU A 148 2.22 -15.81 -11.68
CA GLU A 148 1.90 -16.01 -13.09
C GLU A 148 2.19 -14.78 -13.95
N LEU A 149 1.81 -13.59 -13.47
CA LEU A 149 2.09 -12.32 -14.17
C LEU A 149 3.59 -12.03 -14.25
N HIS A 150 4.33 -12.24 -13.16
CA HIS A 150 5.77 -12.05 -13.12
C HIS A 150 6.51 -13.02 -14.06
N GLY A 151 6.01 -14.25 -14.22
CA GLY A 151 6.57 -15.27 -15.11
C GLY A 151 6.37 -14.97 -16.59
N GLN A 152 5.50 -14.05 -16.97
CA GLN A 152 5.29 -13.69 -18.37
C GLN A 152 6.49 -12.94 -18.95
N PRO A 153 6.84 -13.18 -20.23
CA PRO A 153 7.95 -12.48 -20.89
C PRO A 153 7.80 -10.95 -20.82
N GLY A 154 8.84 -10.28 -20.36
CA GLY A 154 8.87 -8.81 -20.24
C GLY A 154 8.30 -8.24 -18.95
N ASN A 155 7.61 -9.03 -18.13
CA ASN A 155 7.01 -8.55 -16.87
C ASN A 155 7.92 -8.73 -15.65
N GLN A 156 9.07 -9.38 -15.79
CA GLN A 156 10.01 -9.61 -14.69
C GLN A 156 10.42 -8.28 -14.05
N GLY A 157 10.25 -8.20 -12.72
CA GLY A 157 10.56 -6.99 -11.95
C GLY A 157 9.54 -5.85 -12.08
N CYS A 158 8.46 -6.00 -12.89
CA CYS A 158 7.43 -4.98 -13.09
C CYS A 158 6.16 -5.21 -12.26
N VAL A 159 6.03 -6.35 -11.59
CA VAL A 159 4.93 -6.67 -10.69
C VAL A 159 5.45 -7.28 -9.40
N GLY A 160 4.72 -7.09 -8.28
CA GLY A 160 5.07 -7.69 -7.00
C GLY A 160 3.89 -7.70 -6.03
N ALA A 161 4.05 -8.47 -4.94
CA ALA A 161 3.01 -8.71 -3.94
C ALA A 161 3.30 -8.01 -2.61
N VAL A 162 2.29 -8.00 -1.74
CA VAL A 162 2.40 -7.61 -0.33
C VAL A 162 2.32 -8.85 0.54
N ILE A 163 3.19 -8.93 1.55
CA ILE A 163 3.15 -9.96 2.59
C ILE A 163 2.83 -9.31 3.92
N GLN A 164 1.92 -9.94 4.65
CA GLN A 164 1.46 -9.50 5.97
C GLN A 164 2.11 -10.36 7.06
N SER A 165 2.99 -9.78 7.87
CA SER A 165 3.77 -10.52 8.86
C SER A 165 2.95 -11.17 9.99
N TYR A 166 1.69 -10.76 10.16
CA TYR A 166 0.81 -11.41 11.14
C TYR A 166 0.33 -12.80 10.68
N MET A 167 0.41 -13.11 9.36
CA MET A 167 0.02 -14.42 8.84
C MET A 167 1.03 -15.49 9.22
N ARG A 168 0.54 -16.65 9.65
CA ARG A 168 1.40 -17.80 9.99
C ARG A 168 2.09 -18.40 8.77
N SER A 169 1.47 -18.27 7.58
CA SER A 169 2.04 -18.69 6.29
C SER A 169 3.12 -17.74 5.74
N ALA A 170 3.28 -16.54 6.31
CA ALA A 170 4.06 -15.46 5.72
C ALA A 170 5.51 -15.85 5.35
N GLU A 171 6.15 -16.72 6.14
CA GLU A 171 7.53 -17.17 5.86
C GLU A 171 7.59 -18.06 4.61
N GLN A 172 6.65 -18.97 4.47
CA GLN A 172 6.57 -19.86 3.30
C GLN A 172 6.24 -19.05 2.04
N ASP A 173 5.34 -18.06 2.16
CA ASP A 173 4.94 -17.20 1.06
C ASP A 173 6.10 -16.30 0.61
N VAL A 174 6.87 -15.75 1.56
CA VAL A 174 8.12 -15.03 1.27
C VAL A 174 9.09 -15.93 0.52
N ALA A 175 9.32 -17.17 0.96
CA ALA A 175 10.26 -18.08 0.32
C ALA A 175 9.87 -18.38 -1.15
N LYS A 176 8.57 -18.61 -1.43
CA LYS A 176 8.05 -18.83 -2.79
C LYS A 176 8.27 -17.62 -3.70
N LEU A 177 7.97 -16.42 -3.20
CA LEU A 177 8.13 -15.19 -3.98
C LEU A 177 9.60 -14.87 -4.24
N LEU A 178 10.49 -15.10 -3.27
CA LEU A 178 11.93 -14.88 -3.42
C LEU A 178 12.56 -15.86 -4.41
N ALA A 179 12.11 -17.12 -4.44
CA ALA A 179 12.57 -18.10 -5.41
C ALA A 179 12.29 -17.67 -6.87
N ALA A 180 11.25 -16.87 -7.09
CA ALA A 180 10.92 -16.27 -8.38
C ALA A 180 11.51 -14.86 -8.60
N GLY A 181 12.24 -14.29 -7.63
CA GLY A 181 12.78 -12.93 -7.72
C GLY A 181 11.73 -11.82 -7.61
N ILE A 182 10.56 -12.13 -7.04
CA ILE A 182 9.43 -11.20 -6.97
C ILE A 182 9.63 -10.19 -5.84
N ARG A 183 9.44 -8.91 -6.14
CA ARG A 183 9.52 -7.81 -5.16
C ARG A 183 8.37 -7.87 -4.16
N ILE A 184 8.70 -7.74 -2.87
CA ILE A 184 7.74 -7.81 -1.77
C ILE A 184 7.64 -6.46 -1.05
N ARG A 185 6.40 -6.06 -0.71
CA ARG A 185 6.11 -5.08 0.34
C ARG A 185 5.80 -5.85 1.62
N LEU A 186 6.61 -5.72 2.64
CA LEU A 186 6.33 -6.32 3.94
C LEU A 186 5.55 -5.34 4.81
N CYS A 187 4.39 -5.73 5.31
CA CYS A 187 3.59 -4.98 6.28
C CYS A 187 3.17 -5.87 7.48
N LYS A 188 2.60 -5.28 8.52
CA LYS A 188 2.15 -6.06 9.71
C LYS A 188 0.87 -6.85 9.45
N GLY A 189 -0.05 -6.28 8.69
CA GLY A 189 -1.40 -6.78 8.45
C GLY A 189 -2.44 -5.90 9.14
N ALA A 190 -3.66 -5.84 8.58
CA ALA A 190 -4.72 -4.96 9.04
C ALA A 190 -6.08 -5.65 9.20
N TYR A 191 -6.28 -6.81 8.59
CA TYR A 191 -7.54 -7.55 8.64
C TYR A 191 -7.71 -8.28 9.97
N LYS A 192 -8.98 -8.60 10.30
CA LYS A 192 -9.30 -9.41 11.47
C LYS A 192 -9.33 -10.87 11.04
N GLU A 193 -8.26 -11.59 11.36
CA GLU A 193 -8.12 -13.00 11.04
C GLU A 193 -8.18 -13.86 12.31
N PRO A 194 -8.63 -15.12 12.22
CA PRO A 194 -8.66 -16.04 13.37
C PRO A 194 -7.24 -16.46 13.79
N GLU A 195 -7.14 -16.95 15.02
CA GLU A 195 -5.85 -17.32 15.64
C GLU A 195 -5.12 -18.46 14.91
N GLU A 196 -5.85 -19.35 14.29
CA GLU A 196 -5.31 -20.47 13.50
C GLU A 196 -4.53 -19.97 12.28
N ILE A 197 -4.90 -18.79 11.74
CA ILE A 197 -4.33 -18.21 10.52
C ILE A 197 -3.31 -17.13 10.85
N ALA A 198 -3.56 -16.32 11.90
CA ALA A 198 -2.76 -15.15 12.19
C ALA A 198 -2.36 -15.01 13.66
N PHE A 199 -1.19 -14.46 13.90
CA PHE A 199 -0.73 -14.09 15.24
C PHE A 199 -1.62 -12.97 15.80
N GLN A 200 -2.10 -13.16 17.04
CA GLN A 200 -3.00 -12.21 17.71
C GLN A 200 -2.23 -11.18 18.56
N LYS A 201 -1.06 -11.55 19.08
CA LYS A 201 -0.27 -10.66 19.93
C LYS A 201 0.65 -9.77 19.10
N LYS A 202 0.63 -8.48 19.40
CA LYS A 202 1.51 -7.50 18.73
C LYS A 202 2.99 -7.90 18.75
N SER A 203 3.47 -8.46 19.87
CA SER A 203 4.85 -8.91 20.01
C SER A 203 5.22 -10.04 19.05
N GLU A 204 4.31 -10.98 18.79
CA GLU A 204 4.52 -12.08 17.84
C GLU A 204 4.54 -11.53 16.39
N VAL A 205 3.62 -10.61 16.06
CA VAL A 205 3.59 -9.94 14.76
C VAL A 205 4.87 -9.15 14.52
N ASP A 206 5.33 -8.40 15.52
CA ASP A 206 6.56 -7.61 15.43
C ASP A 206 7.79 -8.50 15.29
N ALA A 207 7.86 -9.59 16.06
CA ALA A 207 8.96 -10.57 15.97
C ALA A 207 9.02 -11.23 14.59
N ASN A 208 7.85 -11.65 14.05
CA ASN A 208 7.79 -12.22 12.70
C ASN A 208 8.13 -11.16 11.63
N TYR A 209 7.69 -9.90 11.78
CA TYR A 209 8.10 -8.82 10.89
C TYR A 209 9.63 -8.67 10.85
N VAL A 210 10.28 -8.63 12.02
CA VAL A 210 11.75 -8.52 12.11
C VAL A 210 12.45 -9.74 11.52
N LYS A 211 11.92 -10.94 11.72
CA LYS A 211 12.43 -12.16 11.08
C LYS A 211 12.38 -12.06 9.56
N LEU A 212 11.21 -11.73 9.01
CA LEU A 212 10.98 -11.63 7.57
C LEU A 212 11.78 -10.51 6.92
N LEU A 213 11.88 -9.32 7.56
CA LEU A 213 12.69 -8.23 7.00
C LEU A 213 14.16 -8.63 6.83
N LYS A 214 14.74 -9.40 7.76
CA LYS A 214 16.12 -9.88 7.66
C LYS A 214 16.31 -10.83 6.47
N ILE A 215 15.34 -11.71 6.22
CA ILE A 215 15.31 -12.58 5.04
C ILE A 215 15.26 -11.74 3.76
N LEU A 216 14.35 -10.76 3.70
CA LEU A 216 14.17 -9.91 2.54
C LEU A 216 15.42 -9.08 2.24
N LEU A 217 16.03 -8.49 3.24
CA LEU A 217 17.22 -7.64 3.07
C LEU A 217 18.44 -8.43 2.55
N LYS A 218 18.55 -9.74 2.89
CA LYS A 218 19.62 -10.63 2.40
C LYS A 218 19.37 -11.22 1.01
N SER A 219 18.17 -11.08 0.48
CA SER A 219 17.75 -11.77 -0.76
C SER A 219 18.40 -11.21 -2.04
N GLY A 220 18.93 -9.98 -2.02
CA GLY A 220 19.40 -9.27 -3.20
C GLY A 220 18.29 -8.72 -4.11
N VAL A 221 17.02 -8.95 -3.79
CA VAL A 221 15.85 -8.39 -4.49
C VAL A 221 15.42 -7.09 -3.82
N TYR A 222 15.00 -6.09 -4.59
CA TYR A 222 14.53 -4.81 -4.07
C TYR A 222 13.16 -4.95 -3.37
N HIS A 223 13.10 -4.67 -2.08
CA HIS A 223 11.88 -4.78 -1.28
C HIS A 223 11.47 -3.49 -0.60
N GLY A 224 10.18 -3.40 -0.22
CA GLY A 224 9.64 -2.31 0.58
C GLY A 224 9.31 -2.76 2.01
N LEU A 225 9.81 -2.05 3.02
CA LEU A 225 9.51 -2.26 4.42
C LEU A 225 8.43 -1.27 4.86
N ALA A 226 7.16 -1.71 4.85
CA ALA A 226 6.02 -0.85 5.15
C ALA A 226 5.72 -0.82 6.66
N THR A 227 6.23 0.20 7.34
CA THR A 227 6.01 0.38 8.78
C THR A 227 6.18 1.83 9.21
N HIS A 228 5.45 2.23 10.28
CA HIS A 228 5.62 3.51 10.98
C HIS A 228 6.29 3.32 12.35
N ASP A 229 6.72 2.10 12.66
CA ASP A 229 7.33 1.72 13.93
C ASP A 229 8.83 2.04 13.91
N GLU A 230 9.21 3.08 14.64
CA GLU A 230 10.59 3.58 14.64
C GLU A 230 11.59 2.54 15.19
N ASN A 231 11.16 1.67 16.10
CA ASN A 231 12.03 0.60 16.62
C ASN A 231 12.36 -0.42 15.51
N ILE A 232 11.36 -0.82 14.73
CA ILE A 232 11.57 -1.74 13.59
C ILE A 232 12.43 -1.08 12.52
N ILE A 233 12.22 0.21 12.23
CA ILE A 233 13.04 0.98 11.28
C ILE A 233 14.51 1.01 11.74
N ASN A 234 14.76 1.30 13.02
CA ASN A 234 16.12 1.32 13.56
C ASN A 234 16.78 -0.06 13.49
N LEU A 235 16.06 -1.12 13.85
CA LEU A 235 16.54 -2.50 13.70
C LEU A 235 16.89 -2.84 12.24
N ALA A 236 16.06 -2.42 11.28
CA ALA A 236 16.34 -2.63 9.86
C ALA A 236 17.60 -1.89 9.40
N LYS A 237 17.78 -0.62 9.85
CA LYS A 237 18.96 0.19 9.55
C LYS A 237 20.24 -0.41 10.13
N GLU A 238 20.20 -0.80 11.41
CA GLU A 238 21.32 -1.46 12.11
C GLU A 238 21.71 -2.76 11.41
N PHE A 239 20.72 -3.59 11.08
CA PHE A 239 20.94 -4.85 10.39
C PHE A 239 21.55 -4.62 8.99
N ALA A 240 21.04 -3.65 8.23
CA ALA A 240 21.60 -3.34 6.91
C ALA A 240 23.06 -2.87 6.99
N ILE A 241 23.41 -2.06 8.02
CA ILE A 241 24.78 -1.61 8.24
C ILE A 241 25.69 -2.79 8.63
N GLN A 242 25.25 -3.65 9.57
CA GLN A 242 26.02 -4.80 10.04
C GLN A 242 26.30 -5.84 8.95
N GLU A 243 25.33 -6.04 8.05
CA GLU A 243 25.44 -7.01 6.94
C GLU A 243 25.99 -6.38 5.64
N ASN A 244 26.42 -5.11 5.67
CA ASN A 244 26.89 -4.36 4.50
C ASN A 244 25.89 -4.31 3.35
N ILE A 245 24.58 -4.23 3.65
CA ILE A 245 23.52 -4.12 2.64
C ILE A 245 23.41 -2.67 2.17
N PRO A 246 23.47 -2.39 0.86
CA PRO A 246 23.39 -1.04 0.32
C PRO A 246 22.06 -0.36 0.70
N ARG A 247 22.12 0.94 1.05
CA ARG A 247 20.91 1.70 1.47
C ARG A 247 19.88 1.88 0.35
N ASP A 248 20.29 1.78 -0.88
CA ASP A 248 19.47 1.90 -2.08
C ASP A 248 18.96 0.56 -2.62
N SER A 249 19.29 -0.58 -1.96
CA SER A 249 18.81 -1.91 -2.33
C SER A 249 17.41 -2.22 -1.79
N PHE A 250 16.85 -1.36 -0.93
CA PHE A 250 15.48 -1.46 -0.39
C PHE A 250 14.94 -0.07 -0.03
N GLU A 251 13.69 0.01 0.35
CA GLU A 251 13.07 1.27 0.79
C GLU A 251 12.17 1.07 2.00
N PHE A 252 12.06 2.10 2.83
CA PHE A 252 10.98 2.20 3.81
C PHE A 252 9.72 2.73 3.13
N GLN A 253 8.56 2.27 3.59
CA GLN A 253 7.27 2.71 3.06
C GLN A 253 6.35 3.18 4.19
N MET A 254 5.69 4.32 4.00
CA MET A 254 4.76 4.89 4.97
C MET A 254 3.54 5.45 4.26
N LEU A 255 2.43 5.52 4.99
CA LEU A 255 1.20 6.13 4.51
C LEU A 255 1.33 7.66 4.43
N TYR A 256 0.68 8.25 3.45
CA TYR A 256 0.57 9.70 3.31
C TYR A 256 -0.03 10.33 4.57
N GLY A 257 0.53 11.42 5.01
CA GLY A 257 0.07 12.16 6.21
C GLY A 257 0.48 11.58 7.57
N ILE A 258 1.10 10.39 7.60
CA ILE A 258 1.53 9.71 8.83
C ILE A 258 3.04 9.84 9.01
N ARG A 259 3.49 10.30 10.20
CA ARG A 259 4.91 10.41 10.56
C ARG A 259 5.76 11.15 9.50
N ARG A 260 5.28 12.29 9.01
CA ARG A 260 6.02 13.13 8.05
C ARG A 260 7.41 13.55 8.56
N ASP A 261 7.56 13.70 9.88
CA ASP A 261 8.82 13.90 10.56
C ASP A 261 9.82 12.79 10.26
N LEU A 262 9.41 11.56 10.46
CA LEU A 262 10.23 10.36 10.26
C LEU A 262 10.53 10.10 8.77
N GLN A 263 9.57 10.35 7.88
CA GLN A 263 9.77 10.28 6.43
C GLN A 263 10.91 11.20 5.99
N ARG A 264 10.89 12.48 6.40
CA ARG A 264 11.93 13.46 6.09
C ARG A 264 13.28 13.09 6.70
N LYS A 265 13.28 12.55 7.93
CA LYS A 265 14.50 12.08 8.60
C LYS A 265 15.16 10.95 7.82
N LEU A 266 14.38 9.96 7.37
CA LEU A 266 14.91 8.83 6.58
C LEU A 266 15.57 9.30 5.28
N VAL A 267 14.92 10.22 4.55
CA VAL A 267 15.51 10.80 3.33
C VAL A 267 16.79 11.57 3.65
N LYS A 268 16.79 12.40 4.69
CA LYS A 268 17.99 13.15 5.12
C LYS A 268 19.13 12.21 5.51
N ASP A 269 18.84 11.08 6.12
CA ASP A 269 19.81 10.04 6.51
C ASP A 269 20.27 9.18 5.31
N GLY A 270 19.79 9.44 4.07
CA GLY A 270 20.17 8.75 2.84
C GLY A 270 19.49 7.39 2.64
N TRP A 271 18.34 7.13 3.29
CA TRP A 271 17.55 5.92 3.09
C TRP A 271 16.45 6.12 2.05
N GLY A 272 16.18 5.07 1.26
CA GLY A 272 15.03 5.05 0.37
C GLY A 272 13.71 5.20 1.15
N MET A 273 12.85 6.13 0.70
CA MET A 273 11.53 6.36 1.30
C MET A 273 10.46 6.47 0.23
N ARG A 274 9.43 5.62 0.34
CA ARG A 274 8.23 5.67 -0.51
C ARG A 274 7.01 6.03 0.30
N VAL A 275 6.22 6.97 -0.21
CA VAL A 275 4.94 7.36 0.40
C VAL A 275 3.80 6.68 -0.36
N TYR A 276 2.95 5.95 0.35
CA TYR A 276 1.72 5.39 -0.20
C TYR A 276 0.64 6.46 -0.17
N ILE A 277 0.18 6.88 -1.34
CA ILE A 277 -0.78 7.97 -1.53
C ILE A 277 -2.10 7.40 -2.03
N PRO A 278 -3.12 7.31 -1.17
CA PRO A 278 -4.47 6.98 -1.60
C PRO A 278 -5.17 8.21 -2.18
N PHE A 279 -6.01 8.00 -3.20
CA PHE A 279 -6.94 8.97 -3.76
C PHE A 279 -8.24 8.27 -4.17
N GLY A 280 -9.29 9.02 -4.45
CA GLY A 280 -10.56 8.48 -4.94
C GLY A 280 -11.76 8.80 -4.06
N THR A 281 -12.94 8.41 -4.51
CA THR A 281 -14.21 8.71 -3.83
C THR A 281 -14.46 7.86 -2.60
N GLU A 282 -13.83 6.67 -2.50
CA GLU A 282 -13.98 5.75 -1.36
C GLU A 282 -13.10 6.13 -0.14
N TRP A 283 -12.87 7.43 0.07
CA TRP A 283 -11.97 7.93 1.10
C TRP A 283 -12.52 7.79 2.54
N TYR A 284 -13.87 7.80 2.71
CA TYR A 284 -14.45 7.76 4.05
C TYR A 284 -14.19 6.44 4.78
N PRO A 285 -14.43 5.26 4.20
CA PRO A 285 -14.07 3.99 4.84
C PRO A 285 -12.58 3.88 5.14
N TYR A 286 -11.73 4.35 4.21
CA TYR A 286 -10.29 4.39 4.40
C TYR A 286 -9.91 5.25 5.62
N LEU A 287 -10.44 6.48 5.73
CA LEU A 287 -10.18 7.38 6.86
C LEU A 287 -10.59 6.74 8.18
N MET A 288 -11.78 6.13 8.25
CA MET A 288 -12.26 5.47 9.45
C MET A 288 -11.36 4.30 9.89
N ARG A 289 -10.84 3.50 8.95
CA ARG A 289 -9.85 2.46 9.26
C ARG A 289 -8.55 3.05 9.85
N ARG A 290 -8.06 4.16 9.31
CA ARG A 290 -6.87 4.86 9.85
C ARG A 290 -7.09 5.40 11.27
N LEU A 291 -8.27 5.90 11.55
CA LEU A 291 -8.67 6.35 12.90
C LEU A 291 -8.80 5.16 13.87
N ALA A 292 -9.32 4.03 13.40
CA ALA A 292 -9.43 2.79 14.19
C ALA A 292 -8.06 2.21 14.60
N GLU A 293 -7.06 2.33 13.75
CA GLU A 293 -5.68 1.86 14.03
C GLU A 293 -4.96 2.69 15.10
N ARG A 294 -5.26 3.99 15.18
CA ARG A 294 -4.66 4.90 16.16
C ARG A 294 -5.71 5.85 16.73
N PRO A 295 -6.52 5.41 17.70
CA PRO A 295 -7.56 6.24 18.32
C PRO A 295 -7.05 7.53 18.96
N ALA A 296 -5.78 7.56 19.39
CA ALA A 296 -5.12 8.78 19.87
C ALA A 296 -5.03 9.86 18.78
N ASN A 297 -4.89 9.50 17.51
CA ASN A 297 -4.92 10.45 16.39
C ASN A 297 -6.32 11.04 16.19
N ALA A 298 -7.39 10.30 16.47
CA ALA A 298 -8.76 10.81 16.41
C ALA A 298 -9.00 11.92 17.43
N LEU A 299 -8.52 11.75 18.65
CA LEU A 299 -8.58 12.77 19.72
C LEU A 299 -7.74 14.01 19.36
N PHE A 300 -6.57 13.82 18.78
CA PHE A 300 -5.71 14.92 18.32
C PHE A 300 -6.36 15.69 17.16
N ILE A 301 -6.95 14.97 16.20
CA ILE A 301 -7.68 15.57 15.07
C ILE A 301 -8.90 16.33 15.56
N ALA A 302 -9.70 15.75 16.47
CA ALA A 302 -10.86 16.41 17.07
C ALA A 302 -10.43 17.71 17.82
N LYS A 303 -9.39 17.65 18.63
CA LYS A 303 -8.89 18.83 19.36
C LYS A 303 -8.39 19.96 18.44
N ASN A 304 -7.83 19.62 17.27
CA ASN A 304 -7.33 20.64 16.33
C ASN A 304 -8.40 21.17 15.38
N LEU A 305 -9.54 20.48 15.22
CA LEU A 305 -10.69 21.00 14.50
C LEU A 305 -11.41 22.14 15.22
N PHE A 306 -11.37 22.12 16.55
CA PHE A 306 -12.00 23.16 17.38
C PHE A 306 -11.04 24.33 17.73
N ARG A 307 -9.81 24.32 17.19
CA ARG A 307 -8.79 25.35 17.43
C ARG A 307 -8.43 26.22 16.21
N SER A 308 -9.20 26.10 15.11
CA SER A 308 -9.01 26.94 13.90
C SER A 308 -10.20 27.88 13.71
#